data_de5d932c0fd680f0ca48f67d856deba3
#
_entry.id   de5d932c0fd680f0ca48f67d856deba3
#
_cell.length_a   1.000
_cell.length_b   1.000
_cell.length_c   1.000
_cell.angle_alpha   90.00
_cell.angle_beta   90.00
_cell.angle_gamma   90.00
#
_symmetry.space_group_name_H-M   'P 1'
#
loop_
_entity.id
_entity.type
_entity.pdbx_description
1 polymer ?
#
loop_
_entity_poly.entity_id
_entity_poly.type
_entity_poly.pdbx_seq_one_letter_code
_entity_poly.pdbx_strand_id
1 'polypeptide(L)'
;MPGTHKGEVVGYGCVPDGFTTPLPAAQAARQGPVEAVRCVDLTVREGEILGFLGPNGAGKITTLRMLTTLLAPTGGTASVAGCDLTTDPAGVRRACGYVAQSGGADPNIGVREELVTQGRLYRLTKDQAAVRAEELARDLGFADLLDRKVGALSGGQRRRLDIAMALTHGPRVLFFDEPTTGLDPGSRADLWNLIRRLRDAHGTTVFLTTHYLDEADALADRLVIVDKGVVVAEGTPGALKLRHGGSIDATLQDTFLAITGRGPAPADAAPVSV
;
A
#
# COMPACT_ATOMS: atom_id res chain seq x y z
N MET A 1 -20.03 21.01 1.16
CA MET A 1 -19.28 20.15 0.23
C MET A 1 -17.83 20.61 0.31
N PRO A 2 -16.88 19.86 0.89
CA PRO A 2 -15.47 20.18 0.74
C PRO A 2 -15.10 19.98 -0.72
N GLY A 3 -14.59 21.03 -1.37
CA GLY A 3 -14.24 21.02 -2.77
C GLY A 3 -13.06 20.06 -3.02
N THR A 4 -13.26 19.09 -3.90
CA THR A 4 -12.17 18.27 -4.45
C THR A 4 -11.22 19.20 -5.21
N HIS A 5 -10.02 19.42 -4.66
CA HIS A 5 -8.97 20.11 -5.39
C HIS A 5 -8.59 19.25 -6.61
N LYS A 6 -8.52 19.88 -7.81
CA LYS A 6 -8.04 19.21 -9.03
C LYS A 6 -6.65 18.60 -8.76
N GLY A 7 -6.53 17.28 -8.95
CA GLY A 7 -5.28 16.53 -8.75
C GLY A 7 -5.18 15.72 -7.45
N GLU A 8 -6.18 15.78 -6.58
CA GLU A 8 -6.25 14.98 -5.35
C GLU A 8 -6.94 13.65 -5.62
N VAL A 9 -6.28 12.52 -5.34
CA VAL A 9 -6.80 11.18 -5.61
C VAL A 9 -7.16 10.44 -4.33
N VAL A 10 -6.51 10.77 -3.22
CA VAL A 10 -6.84 10.27 -1.89
C VAL A 10 -6.86 11.44 -0.93
N GLY A 11 -8.01 11.69 -0.31
CA GLY A 11 -8.16 12.64 0.78
C GLY A 11 -8.67 11.91 2.01
N TYR A 12 -8.05 12.17 3.15
CA TYR A 12 -8.47 11.66 4.44
C TYR A 12 -8.43 12.79 5.47
N GLY A 13 -9.57 13.07 6.08
CA GLY A 13 -9.72 14.14 7.06
C GLY A 13 -10.07 13.62 8.44
N CYS A 14 -9.42 14.18 9.45
CA CYS A 14 -9.59 13.80 10.85
C CYS A 14 -10.89 14.35 11.45
N VAL A 15 -11.48 13.57 12.37
CA VAL A 15 -12.45 14.07 13.36
C VAL A 15 -11.81 13.96 14.75
N PRO A 16 -12.00 14.95 15.64
CA PRO A 16 -11.28 15.04 16.92
C PRO A 16 -11.43 13.84 17.89
N ASP A 17 -12.40 12.96 17.67
CA ASP A 17 -12.78 11.91 18.64
C ASP A 17 -12.11 10.54 18.44
N GLY A 18 -11.02 10.46 17.64
CA GLY A 18 -10.21 9.24 17.49
C GLY A 18 -10.92 8.05 16.82
N PHE A 19 -10.14 7.19 16.17
CA PHE A 19 -10.63 5.95 15.55
C PHE A 19 -10.33 4.74 16.43
N THR A 20 -11.35 3.98 16.80
CA THR A 20 -11.17 2.69 17.47
C THR A 20 -11.30 1.56 16.47
N THR A 21 -10.31 0.68 16.39
CA THR A 21 -10.43 -0.59 15.66
C THR A 21 -11.16 -1.60 16.54
N PRO A 22 -12.24 -2.25 16.05
CA PRO A 22 -12.81 -3.39 16.77
C PRO A 22 -11.78 -4.53 16.77
N LEU A 23 -11.28 -4.87 17.95
CA LEU A 23 -10.49 -6.09 18.15
C LEU A 23 -11.41 -7.31 18.00
N PRO A 24 -10.88 -8.48 17.57
CA PRO A 24 -11.60 -9.75 17.71
C PRO A 24 -12.12 -9.90 19.14
N ALA A 25 -13.35 -10.38 19.30
CA ALA A 25 -14.06 -10.39 20.59
C ALA A 25 -13.26 -10.97 21.78
N ALA A 26 -12.38 -11.96 21.51
CA ALA A 26 -11.51 -12.56 22.52
C ALA A 26 -10.35 -11.64 22.99
N GLN A 27 -9.89 -10.69 22.14
CA GLN A 27 -8.86 -9.70 22.49
C GLN A 27 -9.48 -8.44 23.10
N ALA A 28 -10.64 -8.01 22.62
CA ALA A 28 -11.37 -6.87 23.16
C ALA A 28 -11.76 -7.07 24.64
N ALA A 29 -12.04 -8.30 25.03
CA ALA A 29 -12.37 -8.65 26.42
C ALA A 29 -11.18 -8.49 27.41
N ARG A 30 -9.94 -8.41 26.90
CA ARG A 30 -8.72 -8.33 27.74
C ARG A 30 -8.02 -6.98 27.76
N GLN A 31 -8.19 -6.11 26.74
CA GLN A 31 -7.37 -4.90 26.57
C GLN A 31 -8.18 -3.62 26.31
N GLY A 32 -9.50 -3.68 26.19
CA GLY A 32 -10.33 -2.52 25.79
C GLY A 32 -10.12 -2.11 24.30
N PRO A 33 -10.88 -1.12 23.82
CA PRO A 33 -10.73 -0.62 22.45
C PRO A 33 -9.36 0.04 22.27
N VAL A 34 -8.63 -0.32 21.21
CA VAL A 34 -7.35 0.28 20.85
C VAL A 34 -7.58 1.35 19.78
N GLU A 35 -7.23 2.58 20.06
CA GLU A 35 -7.19 3.66 19.05
C GLU A 35 -5.96 3.49 18.16
N ALA A 36 -6.11 2.74 17.09
CA ALA A 36 -5.01 2.46 16.16
C ALA A 36 -4.70 3.66 15.24
N VAL A 37 -5.70 4.49 14.95
CA VAL A 37 -5.58 5.73 14.16
C VAL A 37 -6.35 6.81 14.90
N ARG A 38 -5.66 7.86 15.31
CA ARG A 38 -6.26 8.94 16.07
C ARG A 38 -6.62 10.13 15.21
N CYS A 39 -5.61 10.65 14.49
CA CYS A 39 -5.76 11.77 13.59
C CYS A 39 -4.72 11.66 12.46
N VAL A 40 -5.21 11.39 11.26
CA VAL A 40 -4.40 11.36 10.07
C VAL A 40 -5.08 12.24 9.04
N ASP A 41 -4.55 13.45 8.82
CA ASP A 41 -4.91 14.26 7.67
C ASP A 41 -3.92 13.95 6.56
N LEU A 42 -4.43 13.51 5.42
CA LEU A 42 -3.63 12.98 4.35
C LEU A 42 -4.23 13.31 3.00
N THR A 43 -3.39 13.76 2.09
CA THR A 43 -3.74 13.98 0.68
C THR A 43 -2.71 13.29 -0.19
N VAL A 44 -3.13 12.56 -1.23
CA VAL A 44 -2.25 11.97 -2.25
C VAL A 44 -2.61 12.55 -3.60
N ARG A 45 -1.60 13.01 -4.32
CA ARG A 45 -1.76 13.63 -5.64
C ARG A 45 -1.79 12.56 -6.74
N GLU A 46 -2.44 12.87 -7.85
CA GLU A 46 -2.46 11.98 -9.01
C GLU A 46 -1.04 11.76 -9.55
N GLY A 47 -0.68 10.50 -9.82
CA GLY A 47 0.65 10.12 -10.30
C GLY A 47 1.77 10.20 -9.26
N GLU A 48 1.46 10.44 -7.98
CA GLU A 48 2.42 10.46 -6.89
C GLU A 48 2.69 9.06 -6.33
N ILE A 49 3.92 8.79 -5.92
CA ILE A 49 4.26 7.68 -5.03
C ILE A 49 4.35 8.25 -3.61
N LEU A 50 3.33 8.00 -2.79
CA LEU A 50 3.33 8.35 -1.38
C LEU A 50 3.82 7.18 -0.54
N GLY A 51 4.89 7.40 0.24
CA GLY A 51 5.35 6.48 1.27
C GLY A 51 4.73 6.80 2.63
N PHE A 52 4.01 5.84 3.20
CA PHE A 52 3.41 5.93 4.53
C PHE A 52 4.28 5.15 5.51
N LEU A 53 5.19 5.85 6.17
CA LEU A 53 6.29 5.31 6.96
C LEU A 53 5.97 5.37 8.45
N GLY A 54 6.33 4.35 9.21
CA GLY A 54 6.19 4.34 10.67
C GLY A 54 6.57 3.01 11.28
N PRO A 55 6.80 2.96 12.60
CA PRO A 55 7.09 1.71 13.30
C PRO A 55 5.90 0.75 13.29
N ASN A 56 6.14 -0.50 13.70
CA ASN A 56 5.06 -1.45 13.93
C ASN A 56 4.10 -0.92 14.99
N GLY A 57 2.80 -1.07 14.74
CA GLY A 57 1.75 -0.52 15.61
C GLY A 57 1.46 0.97 15.45
N ALA A 58 2.09 1.67 14.50
CA ALA A 58 1.83 3.10 14.25
C ALA A 58 0.47 3.41 13.60
N GLY A 59 -0.30 2.39 13.19
CA GLY A 59 -1.59 2.57 12.52
C GLY A 59 -1.56 2.41 10.99
N LYS A 60 -0.40 2.11 10.38
CA LYS A 60 -0.23 2.01 8.92
C LYS A 60 -1.24 1.06 8.25
N ILE A 61 -1.25 -0.21 8.70
CA ILE A 61 -2.13 -1.24 8.14
C ILE A 61 -3.60 -0.88 8.36
N THR A 62 -3.94 -0.31 9.51
CA THR A 62 -5.31 0.13 9.83
C THR A 62 -5.75 1.23 8.88
N THR A 63 -4.93 2.26 8.67
CA THR A 63 -5.21 3.35 7.73
C THR A 63 -5.39 2.79 6.30
N LEU A 64 -4.49 1.93 5.85
CA LEU A 64 -4.57 1.34 4.52
C LEU A 64 -5.82 0.48 4.34
N ARG A 65 -6.20 -0.33 5.34
CA ARG A 65 -7.45 -1.12 5.30
C ARG A 65 -8.69 -0.26 5.28
N MET A 66 -8.71 0.89 5.95
CA MET A 66 -9.82 1.84 5.86
C MET A 66 -9.89 2.45 4.45
N LEU A 67 -8.78 2.94 3.89
CA LEU A 67 -8.72 3.52 2.55
C LEU A 67 -9.12 2.52 1.44
N THR A 68 -8.88 1.24 1.64
CA THR A 68 -9.27 0.16 0.71
C THR A 68 -10.64 -0.46 1.01
N THR A 69 -11.41 0.12 1.94
CA THR A 69 -12.74 -0.37 2.38
C THR A 69 -12.74 -1.78 2.99
N LEU A 70 -11.59 -2.30 3.40
CA LEU A 70 -11.47 -3.57 4.13
C LEU A 70 -11.83 -3.43 5.62
N LEU A 71 -11.84 -2.20 6.12
CA LEU A 71 -12.23 -1.84 7.47
C LEU A 71 -13.07 -0.56 7.41
N ALA A 72 -14.24 -0.57 8.04
CA ALA A 72 -15.05 0.64 8.15
C ALA A 72 -14.39 1.61 9.15
N PRO A 73 -14.21 2.90 8.79
CA PRO A 73 -13.76 3.91 9.74
C PRO A 73 -14.84 4.13 10.81
N THR A 74 -14.40 4.38 12.06
CA THR A 74 -15.31 4.70 13.17
C THR A 74 -15.67 6.20 13.21
N GLY A 75 -14.98 7.03 12.45
CA GLY A 75 -15.23 8.46 12.29
C GLY A 75 -14.39 9.06 11.16
N GLY A 76 -14.50 10.36 10.93
CA GLY A 76 -13.78 11.04 9.86
C GLY A 76 -14.43 10.91 8.49
N THR A 77 -13.77 11.52 7.51
CA THR A 77 -14.18 11.46 6.11
C THR A 77 -12.98 11.08 5.27
N ALA A 78 -13.18 10.26 4.25
CA ALA A 78 -12.13 9.95 3.29
C ALA A 78 -12.72 9.70 1.91
N SER A 79 -11.93 10.03 0.89
CA SER A 79 -12.27 9.73 -0.51
C SER A 79 -11.07 9.12 -1.23
N VAL A 80 -11.34 8.23 -2.16
CA VAL A 80 -10.34 7.62 -3.04
C VAL A 80 -10.83 7.72 -4.47
N ALA A 81 -10.04 8.34 -5.33
CA ALA A 81 -10.35 8.59 -6.73
C ALA A 81 -11.71 9.30 -6.94
N GLY A 82 -12.10 10.18 -6.00
CA GLY A 82 -13.38 10.90 -6.02
C GLY A 82 -14.57 10.13 -5.46
N CYS A 83 -14.39 8.89 -5.01
CA CYS A 83 -15.42 8.08 -4.36
C CYS A 83 -15.29 8.18 -2.85
N ASP A 84 -16.38 8.51 -2.15
CA ASP A 84 -16.40 8.56 -0.68
C ASP A 84 -16.39 7.14 -0.09
N LEU A 85 -15.57 6.91 0.95
CA LEU A 85 -15.40 5.60 1.57
C LEU A 85 -16.69 5.03 2.17
N THR A 86 -17.55 5.89 2.69
CA THR A 86 -18.74 5.50 3.45
C THR A 86 -19.94 5.36 2.52
N THR A 87 -20.11 6.30 1.60
CA THR A 87 -21.31 6.37 0.75
C THR A 87 -21.14 5.64 -0.58
N ASP A 88 -19.90 5.51 -1.12
CA ASP A 88 -19.60 4.73 -2.34
C ASP A 88 -18.38 3.80 -2.19
N PRO A 89 -18.40 2.86 -1.24
CA PRO A 89 -17.29 1.91 -1.07
C PRO A 89 -17.10 1.00 -2.31
N ALA A 90 -18.15 0.80 -3.11
CA ALA A 90 -18.06 0.04 -4.35
C ALA A 90 -17.28 0.82 -5.43
N GLY A 91 -17.48 2.14 -5.51
CA GLY A 91 -16.68 3.03 -6.37
C GLY A 91 -15.21 3.02 -5.97
N VAL A 92 -14.92 3.13 -4.68
CA VAL A 92 -13.54 3.00 -4.16
C VAL A 92 -12.90 1.69 -4.61
N ARG A 93 -13.55 0.53 -4.41
CA ARG A 93 -13.01 -0.77 -4.82
C ARG A 93 -12.80 -0.93 -6.32
N ARG A 94 -13.61 -0.24 -7.14
CA ARG A 94 -13.41 -0.21 -8.61
C ARG A 94 -12.23 0.67 -9.02
N ALA A 95 -11.94 1.70 -8.25
CA ALA A 95 -10.91 2.68 -8.55
C ALA A 95 -9.53 2.32 -7.98
N CYS A 96 -9.45 1.38 -7.04
CA CYS A 96 -8.20 1.01 -6.38
C CYS A 96 -7.83 -0.47 -6.58
N GLY A 97 -6.54 -0.74 -6.68
CA GLY A 97 -5.94 -2.06 -6.53
C GLY A 97 -5.26 -2.18 -5.18
N TYR A 98 -5.31 -3.36 -4.57
CA TYR A 98 -4.67 -3.63 -3.29
C TYR A 98 -3.72 -4.83 -3.40
N VAL A 99 -2.48 -4.62 -3.02
CA VAL A 99 -1.43 -5.64 -2.98
C VAL A 99 -1.07 -5.87 -1.51
N ALA A 100 -1.62 -6.94 -0.94
CA ALA A 100 -1.41 -7.30 0.45
C ALA A 100 0.04 -7.71 0.74
N GLN A 101 0.47 -7.66 1.99
CA GLN A 101 1.79 -8.11 2.43
C GLN A 101 2.02 -9.59 2.10
N SER A 102 1.04 -10.44 2.38
CA SER A 102 1.01 -11.85 1.97
C SER A 102 0.17 -12.00 0.70
N GLY A 103 0.70 -12.67 -0.31
CA GLY A 103 -0.03 -12.93 -1.56
C GLY A 103 -1.33 -13.70 -1.33
N GLY A 104 -2.33 -13.44 -2.20
CA GLY A 104 -3.65 -14.08 -2.14
C GLY A 104 -3.89 -15.17 -3.19
N ALA A 105 -2.94 -15.39 -4.11
CA ALA A 105 -3.08 -16.35 -5.20
C ALA A 105 -3.02 -17.81 -4.70
N ASP A 106 -3.91 -18.68 -5.20
CA ASP A 106 -3.93 -20.10 -4.84
C ASP A 106 -2.70 -20.82 -5.46
N PRO A 107 -1.84 -21.45 -4.64
CA PRO A 107 -0.65 -22.14 -5.13
C PRO A 107 -0.94 -23.32 -6.07
N ASN A 108 -2.16 -23.86 -6.08
CA ASN A 108 -2.52 -25.07 -6.84
C ASN A 108 -3.01 -24.78 -8.26
N ILE A 109 -3.39 -23.53 -8.56
CA ILE A 109 -3.91 -23.15 -9.88
C ILE A 109 -2.83 -22.54 -10.77
N GLY A 110 -3.13 -22.41 -12.07
CA GLY A 110 -2.24 -21.80 -13.05
C GLY A 110 -2.21 -20.28 -12.94
N VAL A 111 -1.06 -19.67 -13.23
CA VAL A 111 -0.90 -18.19 -13.24
C VAL A 111 -1.91 -17.53 -14.17
N ARG A 112 -2.09 -18.04 -15.39
CA ARG A 112 -3.09 -17.57 -16.36
C ARG A 112 -4.50 -17.68 -15.80
N GLU A 113 -4.83 -18.81 -15.19
CA GLU A 113 -6.16 -19.09 -14.63
C GLU A 113 -6.48 -18.12 -13.49
N GLU A 114 -5.49 -17.83 -12.61
CA GLU A 114 -5.63 -16.85 -11.53
C GLU A 114 -5.96 -15.45 -12.08
N LEU A 115 -5.18 -14.97 -13.07
CA LEU A 115 -5.41 -13.66 -13.67
C LEU A 115 -6.75 -13.57 -14.40
N VAL A 116 -7.15 -14.62 -15.13
CA VAL A 116 -8.45 -14.67 -15.80
C VAL A 116 -9.58 -14.67 -14.78
N THR A 117 -9.44 -15.43 -13.70
CA THR A 117 -10.42 -15.46 -12.60
C THR A 117 -10.56 -14.08 -11.97
N GLN A 118 -9.44 -13.43 -11.68
CA GLN A 118 -9.45 -12.05 -11.13
C GLN A 118 -10.15 -11.07 -12.09
N GLY A 119 -9.85 -11.13 -13.39
CA GLY A 119 -10.52 -10.29 -14.40
C GLY A 119 -12.03 -10.49 -14.43
N ARG A 120 -12.48 -11.73 -14.30
CA ARG A 120 -13.91 -12.07 -14.27
C ARG A 120 -14.62 -11.56 -13.02
N LEU A 121 -13.94 -11.50 -11.87
CA LEU A 121 -14.48 -10.87 -10.65
C LEU A 121 -14.78 -9.38 -10.88
N TYR A 122 -14.00 -8.73 -11.75
CA TYR A 122 -14.22 -7.34 -12.19
C TYR A 122 -15.09 -7.23 -13.46
N ARG A 123 -15.87 -8.27 -13.79
CA ARG A 123 -16.86 -8.30 -14.89
C ARG A 123 -16.28 -8.28 -16.31
N LEU A 124 -15.00 -8.56 -16.50
CA LEU A 124 -14.45 -8.82 -17.83
C LEU A 124 -15.04 -10.14 -18.38
N THR A 125 -15.29 -10.21 -19.69
CA THR A 125 -15.58 -11.49 -20.34
C THR A 125 -14.36 -12.41 -20.25
N LYS A 126 -14.52 -13.72 -20.50
CA LYS A 126 -13.41 -14.67 -20.47
C LYS A 126 -12.28 -14.25 -21.44
N ASP A 127 -12.66 -13.83 -22.65
CA ASP A 127 -11.71 -13.44 -23.69
C ASP A 127 -11.00 -12.13 -23.34
N GLN A 128 -11.73 -11.13 -22.83
CA GLN A 128 -11.14 -9.88 -22.33
C GLN A 128 -10.17 -10.15 -21.17
N ALA A 129 -10.54 -11.01 -20.22
CA ALA A 129 -9.67 -11.35 -19.10
C ALA A 129 -8.42 -12.11 -19.56
N ALA A 130 -8.52 -12.99 -20.57
CA ALA A 130 -7.38 -13.69 -21.14
C ALA A 130 -6.41 -12.73 -21.84
N VAL A 131 -6.92 -11.82 -22.67
CA VAL A 131 -6.11 -10.79 -23.32
C VAL A 131 -5.43 -9.91 -22.27
N ARG A 132 -6.18 -9.46 -21.25
CA ARG A 132 -5.64 -8.64 -20.16
C ARG A 132 -4.55 -9.35 -19.36
N ALA A 133 -4.72 -10.65 -19.11
CA ALA A 133 -3.71 -11.46 -18.44
C ALA A 133 -2.38 -11.50 -19.21
N GLU A 134 -2.44 -11.64 -20.54
CA GLU A 134 -1.25 -11.64 -21.40
C GLU A 134 -0.57 -10.27 -21.47
N GLU A 135 -1.35 -9.18 -21.55
CA GLU A 135 -0.83 -7.82 -21.49
C GLU A 135 -0.07 -7.59 -20.19
N LEU A 136 -0.71 -7.84 -19.04
CA LEU A 136 -0.11 -7.66 -17.74
C LEU A 136 1.14 -8.52 -17.52
N ALA A 137 1.11 -9.78 -17.96
CA ALA A 137 2.25 -10.67 -17.84
C ALA A 137 3.46 -10.18 -18.66
N ARG A 138 3.21 -9.58 -19.82
CA ARG A 138 4.23 -8.97 -20.68
C ARG A 138 4.79 -7.70 -20.06
N ASP A 139 3.91 -6.77 -19.63
CA ASP A 139 4.28 -5.48 -19.04
C ASP A 139 5.07 -5.64 -17.74
N LEU A 140 4.73 -6.66 -16.94
CA LEU A 140 5.38 -6.96 -15.66
C LEU A 140 6.52 -7.98 -15.77
N GLY A 141 6.81 -8.48 -16.98
CA GLY A 141 7.98 -9.31 -17.28
C GLY A 141 7.91 -10.72 -16.70
N PHE A 142 6.75 -11.39 -16.83
CA PHE A 142 6.57 -12.81 -16.46
C PHE A 142 5.71 -13.61 -17.48
N ALA A 143 5.69 -13.19 -18.76
CA ALA A 143 4.89 -13.84 -19.79
C ALA A 143 5.23 -15.33 -19.98
N ASP A 144 6.49 -15.71 -19.77
CA ASP A 144 6.97 -17.09 -19.81
C ASP A 144 6.49 -17.96 -18.64
N LEU A 145 5.85 -17.38 -17.66
CA LEU A 145 5.37 -18.07 -16.46
C LEU A 145 3.86 -18.32 -16.48
N LEU A 146 3.12 -17.83 -17.49
CA LEU A 146 1.66 -17.91 -17.55
C LEU A 146 1.10 -19.35 -17.46
N ASP A 147 1.84 -20.32 -17.98
CA ASP A 147 1.41 -21.73 -17.99
C ASP A 147 1.96 -22.54 -16.80
N ARG A 148 2.63 -21.87 -15.85
CA ARG A 148 3.09 -22.49 -14.60
C ARG A 148 2.03 -22.43 -13.52
N LYS A 149 2.15 -23.30 -12.52
CA LYS A 149 1.39 -23.18 -11.26
C LYS A 149 1.94 -22.07 -10.40
N VAL A 150 1.06 -21.36 -9.70
CA VAL A 150 1.43 -20.30 -8.77
C VAL A 150 2.42 -20.79 -7.70
N GLY A 151 2.23 -22.02 -7.19
CA GLY A 151 3.12 -22.62 -6.20
C GLY A 151 4.57 -22.84 -6.67
N ALA A 152 4.81 -22.86 -8.00
CA ALA A 152 6.15 -23.02 -8.58
C ALA A 152 6.89 -21.69 -8.80
N LEU A 153 6.29 -20.56 -8.46
CA LEU A 153 6.88 -19.23 -8.60
C LEU A 153 7.83 -18.92 -7.44
N SER A 154 8.95 -18.23 -7.74
CA SER A 154 9.77 -17.61 -6.70
C SER A 154 9.01 -16.49 -5.99
N GLY A 155 9.51 -16.02 -4.83
CA GLY A 155 8.90 -14.91 -4.09
C GLY A 155 8.73 -13.65 -4.94
N GLY A 156 9.76 -13.23 -5.66
CA GLY A 156 9.69 -12.08 -6.56
C GLY A 156 8.72 -12.26 -7.75
N GLN A 157 8.67 -13.48 -8.33
CA GLN A 157 7.71 -13.80 -9.39
C GLN A 157 6.26 -13.79 -8.87
N ARG A 158 6.04 -14.34 -7.69
CA ARG A 158 4.73 -14.29 -7.02
C ARG A 158 4.30 -12.85 -6.74
N ARG A 159 5.24 -12.00 -6.28
CA ARG A 159 4.95 -10.58 -6.04
C ARG A 159 4.53 -9.84 -7.32
N ARG A 160 5.15 -10.16 -8.47
CA ARG A 160 4.73 -9.62 -9.77
C ARG A 160 3.32 -10.09 -10.15
N LEU A 161 2.96 -11.34 -9.86
CA LEU A 161 1.60 -11.85 -10.05
C LEU A 161 0.59 -11.12 -9.15
N ASP A 162 0.88 -10.90 -7.87
CA ASP A 162 -0.01 -10.16 -6.96
C ASP A 162 -0.28 -8.74 -7.48
N ILE A 163 0.74 -8.08 -8.03
CA ILE A 163 0.60 -6.77 -8.66
C ILE A 163 -0.25 -6.86 -9.93
N ALA A 164 -0.04 -7.87 -10.78
CA ALA A 164 -0.85 -8.08 -11.96
C ALA A 164 -2.32 -8.27 -11.61
N MET A 165 -2.62 -9.06 -10.57
CA MET A 165 -3.99 -9.24 -10.06
C MET A 165 -4.61 -7.92 -9.65
N ALA A 166 -3.89 -7.09 -8.91
CA ALA A 166 -4.35 -5.77 -8.49
C ALA A 166 -4.56 -4.79 -9.66
N LEU A 167 -3.85 -4.98 -10.78
CA LEU A 167 -3.94 -4.14 -11.99
C LEU A 167 -4.99 -4.62 -13.01
N THR A 168 -5.59 -5.78 -12.81
CA THR A 168 -6.44 -6.43 -13.81
C THR A 168 -7.60 -5.55 -14.29
N HIS A 169 -8.21 -4.80 -13.40
CA HIS A 169 -9.35 -3.92 -13.69
C HIS A 169 -8.98 -2.46 -14.03
N GLY A 170 -7.69 -2.16 -14.16
CA GLY A 170 -7.20 -0.82 -14.50
C GLY A 170 -7.45 0.24 -13.41
N PRO A 171 -7.01 0.02 -12.17
CA PRO A 171 -7.23 0.97 -11.07
C PRO A 171 -6.48 2.28 -11.30
N ARG A 172 -7.00 3.38 -10.72
CA ARG A 172 -6.33 4.69 -10.69
C ARG A 172 -5.31 4.79 -9.57
N VAL A 173 -5.52 4.03 -8.47
CA VAL A 173 -4.68 4.03 -7.27
C VAL A 173 -4.27 2.61 -6.94
N LEU A 174 -2.98 2.38 -6.68
CA LEU A 174 -2.46 1.14 -6.14
C LEU A 174 -2.05 1.33 -4.68
N PHE A 175 -2.61 0.50 -3.83
CA PHE A 175 -2.24 0.39 -2.42
C PHE A 175 -1.32 -0.81 -2.23
N PHE A 176 -0.14 -0.59 -1.65
CA PHE A 176 0.82 -1.62 -1.31
C PHE A 176 0.99 -1.71 0.21
N ASP A 177 0.78 -2.90 0.75
CA ASP A 177 1.05 -3.19 2.15
C ASP A 177 2.41 -3.87 2.27
N GLU A 178 3.42 -3.11 2.71
CA GLU A 178 4.80 -3.57 2.91
C GLU A 178 5.33 -4.45 1.75
N PRO A 179 5.43 -3.90 0.51
CA PRO A 179 5.57 -4.70 -0.71
C PRO A 179 6.83 -5.54 -0.80
N THR A 180 7.91 -5.17 -0.10
CA THR A 180 9.22 -5.83 -0.21
C THR A 180 9.54 -6.75 0.96
N THR A 181 8.62 -6.90 1.91
CA THR A 181 8.83 -7.78 3.07
C THR A 181 9.10 -9.21 2.62
N GLY A 182 10.19 -9.80 3.14
CA GLY A 182 10.59 -11.18 2.82
C GLY A 182 11.27 -11.37 1.47
N LEU A 183 11.52 -10.30 0.69
CA LEU A 183 12.25 -10.38 -0.56
C LEU A 183 13.77 -10.20 -0.33
N ASP A 184 14.56 -10.92 -1.11
CA ASP A 184 16.00 -10.71 -1.19
C ASP A 184 16.33 -9.33 -1.80
N PRO A 185 17.56 -8.79 -1.59
CA PRO A 185 17.92 -7.45 -2.06
C PRO A 185 17.77 -7.24 -3.57
N GLY A 186 18.02 -8.25 -4.40
CA GLY A 186 17.86 -8.17 -5.85
C GLY A 186 16.41 -8.07 -6.24
N SER A 187 15.55 -8.95 -5.72
CA SER A 187 14.11 -8.94 -5.93
C SER A 187 13.46 -7.64 -5.42
N ARG A 188 13.99 -7.05 -4.35
CA ARG A 188 13.54 -5.76 -3.82
C ARG A 188 13.83 -4.62 -4.80
N ALA A 189 15.06 -4.54 -5.31
CA ALA A 189 15.44 -3.53 -6.31
C ALA A 189 14.62 -3.65 -7.60
N ASP A 190 14.38 -4.88 -8.07
CA ASP A 190 13.53 -5.15 -9.23
C ASP A 190 12.08 -4.68 -9.01
N LEU A 191 11.54 -4.89 -7.81
CA LEU A 191 10.19 -4.45 -7.46
C LEU A 191 10.10 -2.92 -7.41
N TRP A 192 11.11 -2.23 -6.85
CA TRP A 192 11.16 -0.76 -6.86
C TRP A 192 11.15 -0.20 -8.28
N ASN A 193 11.96 -0.79 -9.17
CA ASN A 193 11.97 -0.40 -10.58
C ASN A 193 10.61 -0.66 -11.26
N LEU A 194 9.94 -1.75 -10.90
CA LEU A 194 8.61 -2.06 -11.41
C LEU A 194 7.58 -1.00 -10.96
N ILE A 195 7.55 -0.66 -9.67
CA ILE A 195 6.62 0.35 -9.12
C ILE A 195 6.83 1.72 -9.78
N ARG A 196 8.10 2.13 -9.97
CA ARG A 196 8.41 3.38 -10.70
C ARG A 196 7.88 3.34 -12.14
N ARG A 197 8.12 2.24 -12.87
CA ARG A 197 7.62 2.09 -14.25
C ARG A 197 6.09 2.16 -14.32
N LEU A 198 5.37 1.57 -13.37
CA LEU A 198 3.91 1.66 -13.31
C LEU A 198 3.43 3.11 -13.15
N ARG A 199 4.09 3.89 -12.29
CA ARG A 199 3.82 5.32 -12.16
C ARG A 199 4.15 6.08 -13.45
N ASP A 200 5.36 5.90 -13.98
CA ASP A 200 5.88 6.69 -15.10
C ASP A 200 5.18 6.39 -16.42
N ALA A 201 4.86 5.12 -16.71
CA ALA A 201 4.24 4.71 -17.96
C ALA A 201 2.71 4.85 -17.99
N HIS A 202 2.06 4.70 -16.82
CA HIS A 202 0.59 4.63 -16.74
C HIS A 202 -0.02 5.76 -15.90
N GLY A 203 0.79 6.65 -15.32
CA GLY A 203 0.31 7.70 -14.43
C GLY A 203 -0.35 7.15 -13.15
N THR A 204 -0.05 5.89 -12.79
CA THR A 204 -0.67 5.22 -11.65
C THR A 204 -0.26 5.90 -10.35
N THR A 205 -1.23 6.29 -9.54
CA THR A 205 -0.97 6.79 -8.19
C THR A 205 -0.67 5.61 -7.27
N VAL A 206 0.37 5.76 -6.44
CA VAL A 206 0.82 4.70 -5.54
C VAL A 206 0.79 5.19 -4.10
N PHE A 207 0.15 4.41 -3.24
CA PHE A 207 0.20 4.55 -1.79
C PHE A 207 0.86 3.29 -1.23
N LEU A 208 2.03 3.42 -0.63
CA LEU A 208 2.73 2.27 -0.05
C LEU A 208 2.95 2.45 1.45
N THR A 209 2.63 1.41 2.24
CA THR A 209 3.06 1.34 3.62
C THR A 209 4.42 0.65 3.68
N THR A 210 5.32 1.15 4.52
CA THR A 210 6.60 0.50 4.77
C THR A 210 7.14 0.84 6.15
N HIS A 211 8.00 -0.01 6.66
CA HIS A 211 8.88 0.27 7.79
C HIS A 211 10.37 0.25 7.36
N TYR A 212 10.64 -0.03 6.07
CA TYR A 212 11.98 0.01 5.50
C TYR A 212 12.30 1.42 5.01
N LEU A 213 13.32 2.03 5.61
CA LEU A 213 13.71 3.40 5.31
C LEU A 213 14.38 3.54 3.95
N ASP A 214 15.13 2.51 3.52
CA ASP A 214 15.74 2.41 2.19
C ASP A 214 14.68 2.36 1.08
N GLU A 215 13.58 1.63 1.28
CA GLU A 215 12.45 1.61 0.36
C GLU A 215 11.77 2.98 0.25
N ALA A 216 11.51 3.60 1.41
CA ALA A 216 10.89 4.93 1.48
C ALA A 216 11.75 5.98 0.76
N ASP A 217 13.07 5.98 1.01
CA ASP A 217 14.02 6.92 0.40
C ASP A 217 14.17 6.69 -1.11
N ALA A 218 14.12 5.41 -1.53
CA ALA A 218 14.31 5.05 -2.93
C ALA A 218 13.07 5.31 -3.80
N LEU A 219 11.85 5.11 -3.25
CA LEU A 219 10.62 5.08 -4.05
C LEU A 219 9.76 6.33 -3.93
N ALA A 220 9.65 6.89 -2.72
CA ALA A 220 8.62 7.88 -2.46
C ALA A 220 8.97 9.27 -3.01
N ASP A 221 8.03 9.89 -3.71
CA ASP A 221 8.09 11.30 -4.05
C ASP A 221 7.85 12.16 -2.79
N ARG A 222 6.98 11.67 -1.90
CA ARG A 222 6.66 12.28 -0.61
C ARG A 222 6.46 11.20 0.45
N LEU A 223 6.86 11.50 1.67
CA LEU A 223 6.70 10.66 2.85
C LEU A 223 5.73 11.29 3.83
N VAL A 224 4.89 10.46 4.41
CA VAL A 224 4.11 10.76 5.60
C VAL A 224 4.61 9.82 6.70
N ILE A 225 5.18 10.40 7.76
CA ILE A 225 5.69 9.63 8.90
C ILE A 225 4.61 9.63 9.98
N VAL A 226 4.24 8.42 10.39
CA VAL A 226 3.22 8.22 11.43
C VAL A 226 3.81 7.52 12.64
N ASP A 227 3.40 7.97 13.82
CA ASP A 227 3.66 7.29 15.09
C ASP A 227 2.40 7.35 15.97
N LYS A 228 2.06 6.23 16.59
CA LYS A 228 0.91 6.11 17.52
C LYS A 228 -0.41 6.67 16.97
N GLY A 229 -0.67 6.45 15.68
CA GLY A 229 -1.92 6.84 15.02
C GLY A 229 -2.04 8.33 14.65
N VAL A 230 -0.95 9.08 14.66
CA VAL A 230 -0.91 10.49 14.23
C VAL A 230 0.20 10.72 13.22
N VAL A 231 0.02 11.68 12.31
CA VAL A 231 1.08 12.16 11.43
C VAL A 231 2.02 13.03 12.23
N VAL A 232 3.31 12.66 12.24
CA VAL A 232 4.37 13.39 12.98
C VAL A 232 5.27 14.21 12.08
N ALA A 233 5.37 13.86 10.79
CA ALA A 233 6.07 14.66 9.79
C ALA A 233 5.60 14.28 8.37
N GLU A 234 5.70 15.25 7.46
CA GLU A 234 5.37 15.10 6.05
C GLU A 234 6.31 15.94 5.18
N GLY A 235 6.73 15.41 4.03
CA GLY A 235 7.57 16.11 3.08
C GLY A 235 8.24 15.18 2.08
N THR A 236 8.98 15.74 1.13
CA THR A 236 9.88 14.92 0.28
C THR A 236 10.99 14.33 1.14
N PRO A 237 11.59 13.17 0.78
CA PRO A 237 12.72 12.60 1.53
C PRO A 237 13.83 13.64 1.80
N GLY A 238 14.21 14.40 0.77
CA GLY A 238 15.23 15.45 0.89
C GLY A 238 14.85 16.59 1.84
N ALA A 239 13.59 17.05 1.80
CA ALA A 239 13.11 18.10 2.71
C ALA A 239 13.07 17.63 4.17
N LEU A 240 12.70 16.38 4.41
CA LEU A 240 12.70 15.79 5.75
C LEU A 240 14.12 15.64 6.29
N LYS A 241 15.07 15.14 5.46
CA LYS A 241 16.49 15.04 5.80
C LYS A 241 17.08 16.40 6.20
N LEU A 242 16.79 17.43 5.42
CA LEU A 242 17.28 18.77 5.71
C LEU A 242 16.69 19.35 7.01
N ARG A 243 15.37 19.18 7.20
CA ARG A 243 14.65 19.78 8.35
C ARG A 243 14.93 19.08 9.68
N HIS A 244 15.04 17.76 9.67
CA HIS A 244 15.11 16.93 10.88
C HIS A 244 16.44 16.19 11.01
N GLY A 245 17.10 15.86 9.91
CA GLY A 245 18.43 15.24 9.90
C GLY A 245 19.59 16.26 9.91
N GLY A 246 19.28 17.56 9.73
CA GLY A 246 20.26 18.63 9.74
C GLY A 246 21.06 18.81 8.45
N SER A 247 20.98 17.89 7.49
CA SER A 247 21.66 17.95 6.18
C SER A 247 20.85 17.18 5.13
N ILE A 248 21.02 17.58 3.86
CA ILE A 248 20.48 16.81 2.72
C ILE A 248 21.15 15.43 2.58
N ASP A 249 22.39 15.30 3.04
CA ASP A 249 23.17 14.07 3.02
C ASP A 249 22.90 13.17 4.25
N ALA A 250 22.08 13.65 5.21
CA ALA A 250 21.63 12.83 6.33
C ALA A 250 20.92 11.57 5.83
N THR A 251 21.05 10.46 6.55
CA THR A 251 20.29 9.26 6.21
C THR A 251 18.82 9.45 6.61
N LEU A 252 17.91 8.77 5.90
CA LEU A 252 16.51 8.77 6.33
C LEU A 252 16.35 8.09 7.71
N GLN A 253 17.30 7.23 8.09
CA GLN A 253 17.35 6.60 9.42
C GLN A 253 17.59 7.65 10.53
N ASP A 254 18.59 8.50 10.37
CA ASP A 254 18.87 9.57 11.35
C ASP A 254 17.70 10.54 11.44
N THR A 255 17.13 10.88 10.29
CA THR A 255 15.93 11.71 10.17
C THR A 255 14.74 11.12 10.93
N PHE A 256 14.48 9.83 10.73
CA PHE A 256 13.38 9.11 11.38
C PHE A 256 13.59 9.05 12.92
N LEU A 257 14.82 8.79 13.35
CA LEU A 257 15.21 8.83 14.77
C LEU A 257 14.96 10.21 15.41
N ALA A 258 15.35 11.27 14.70
CA ALA A 258 15.15 12.64 15.18
C ALA A 258 13.65 12.99 15.31
N ILE A 259 12.80 12.48 14.41
CA ILE A 259 11.35 12.74 14.42
C ILE A 259 10.64 11.91 15.50
N THR A 260 10.95 10.62 15.62
CA THR A 260 10.18 9.69 16.46
C THR A 260 10.80 9.43 17.83
N GLY A 261 12.07 9.80 18.02
CA GLY A 261 12.84 9.46 19.23
C GLY A 261 13.14 7.96 19.37
N ARG A 262 12.94 7.16 18.30
CA ARG A 262 13.10 5.70 18.32
C ARG A 262 13.85 5.24 17.08
N GLY A 263 14.75 4.25 17.24
CA GLY A 263 15.31 3.54 16.10
C GLY A 263 14.25 2.80 15.28
N PRO A 264 14.51 2.54 13.97
CA PRO A 264 13.67 1.65 13.19
C PRO A 264 13.61 0.28 13.89
N ALA A 265 12.47 -0.41 13.74
CA ALA A 265 12.37 -1.78 14.23
C ALA A 265 13.44 -2.64 13.53
N PRO A 266 14.10 -3.58 14.25
CA PRO A 266 15.05 -4.48 13.63
C PRO A 266 14.36 -5.23 12.48
N ALA A 267 15.04 -5.33 11.34
CA ALA A 267 14.51 -5.80 10.06
C ALA A 267 14.02 -7.27 10.05
N ASP A 268 14.25 -8.06 11.10
CA ASP A 268 13.98 -9.50 11.15
C ASP A 268 13.50 -10.00 12.54
N ALA A 269 12.43 -9.42 13.07
CA ALA A 269 11.69 -10.16 14.07
C ALA A 269 10.67 -11.05 13.34
N ALA A 270 11.07 -12.27 12.98
CA ALA A 270 10.14 -13.30 12.56
C ALA A 270 9.01 -13.44 13.61
N PRO A 271 7.75 -13.63 13.19
CA PRO A 271 6.67 -13.84 14.15
C PRO A 271 7.02 -15.06 15.00
N VAL A 272 7.19 -14.84 16.31
CA VAL A 272 7.32 -15.93 17.27
C VAL A 272 5.99 -16.68 17.24
N SER A 273 6.01 -17.87 16.67
CA SER A 273 4.89 -18.83 16.72
C SER A 273 4.69 -19.21 18.18
N VAL A 274 3.54 -18.87 18.74
CA VAL A 274 2.99 -19.43 19.97
C VAL A 274 1.66 -20.07 19.62
#